data_6ad6ff159471278ef466bbc8a5b9f9bf
#
_entry.id   6ad6ff159471278ef466bbc8a5b9f9bf
#
_cell.length_a   1.000
_cell.length_b   1.000
_cell.length_c   1.000
_cell.angle_alpha   90.00
_cell.angle_beta   90.00
_cell.angle_gamma   90.00
#
_symmetry.space_group_name_H-M   'P 1'
#
loop_
_entity.id
_entity.type
_entity.pdbx_description
1 polymer ?
#
loop_
_entity_poly.entity_id
_entity_poly.type
_entity_poly.pdbx_seq_one_letter_code
_entity_poly.pdbx_strand_id
1 'polypeptide(L)'
;MLSKVEQLGGRVDESHGFLEIDFHLKGKALNDAGLAHLASLEKLKWLHLGGTQVTGEGLHDLSDLQHLEALHLENTSVDDNGISDLVRLPKLRYLNLYGTQITDRGLLELADSESLERIYVWKTRVTPEGIAKLRDENPTIRISTGLQLDVLASTFPEAIEDKPPTRKLVWHPCRSRTEAPVKSDNGVNCQVWFKNETDTTLKLYWISFGDGELKFYADLTPGKLRQQNTYARNAWLITNTEDQPLGYFVADEDHALAIIPSSVSSD
;
A
#
# COMPACT_ATOMS: atom_id res chain seq x y z
N MET A 1 12.67 19.38 -16.30
CA MET A 1 11.88 18.14 -16.35
C MET A 1 10.95 18.03 -15.15
N LEU A 2 11.44 18.08 -13.91
CA LEU A 2 10.60 18.00 -12.69
C LEU A 2 9.50 19.07 -12.65
N SER A 3 9.78 20.28 -13.11
CA SER A 3 8.76 21.36 -13.21
C SER A 3 7.56 20.96 -14.11
N LYS A 4 7.76 20.10 -15.13
CA LYS A 4 6.67 19.58 -15.93
C LYS A 4 5.83 18.54 -15.18
N VAL A 5 6.48 17.70 -14.38
CA VAL A 5 5.81 16.74 -13.48
C VAL A 5 4.90 17.49 -12.49
N GLU A 6 5.40 18.56 -11.88
CA GLU A 6 4.61 19.39 -10.95
C GLU A 6 3.44 20.09 -11.66
N GLN A 7 3.62 20.58 -12.90
CA GLN A 7 2.53 21.15 -13.71
C GLN A 7 1.43 20.12 -14.02
N LEU A 8 1.78 18.83 -14.14
CA LEU A 8 0.85 17.73 -14.33
C LEU A 8 0.19 17.28 -13.01
N GLY A 9 0.52 17.93 -11.90
CA GLY A 9 -0.05 17.62 -10.58
C GLY A 9 0.76 16.59 -9.78
N GLY A 10 1.97 16.24 -10.23
CA GLY A 10 2.88 15.37 -9.49
C GLY A 10 3.53 16.12 -8.33
N ARG A 11 3.53 15.54 -7.16
CA ARG A 11 4.38 15.96 -6.04
C ARG A 11 5.72 15.26 -6.19
N VAL A 12 6.80 16.03 -6.12
CA VAL A 12 8.17 15.53 -6.23
C VAL A 12 8.84 15.59 -4.86
N ASP A 13 9.48 14.50 -4.43
CA ASP A 13 10.25 14.42 -3.20
C ASP A 13 11.64 13.82 -3.49
N GLU A 14 12.69 14.53 -3.07
CA GLU A 14 14.10 14.12 -3.19
C GLU A 14 14.79 14.00 -1.82
N SER A 15 14.04 14.10 -0.72
CA SER A 15 14.58 14.19 0.64
C SER A 15 15.37 12.96 1.11
N HIS A 16 15.16 11.81 0.47
CA HIS A 16 15.76 10.52 0.86
C HIS A 16 16.96 10.12 -0.02
N GLY A 17 17.47 11.02 -0.88
CA GLY A 17 18.58 10.71 -1.80
C GLY A 17 18.17 9.94 -3.06
N PHE A 18 16.88 9.70 -3.25
CA PHE A 18 16.24 9.18 -4.47
C PHE A 18 15.02 10.02 -4.81
N LEU A 19 14.49 9.82 -6.01
CA LEU A 19 13.32 10.54 -6.48
C LEU A 19 12.05 9.73 -6.21
N GLU A 20 11.09 10.36 -5.57
CA GLU A 20 9.73 9.89 -5.39
C GLU A 20 8.76 10.87 -6.06
N ILE A 21 7.79 10.35 -6.84
CA ILE A 21 6.76 11.15 -7.51
C ILE A 21 5.38 10.59 -7.20
N ASP A 22 4.48 11.49 -6.80
CA ASP A 22 3.13 11.14 -6.40
C ASP A 22 2.09 12.00 -7.13
N PHE A 23 1.23 11.35 -7.93
CA PHE A 23 0.14 11.98 -8.67
C PHE A 23 -1.24 11.76 -8.04
N HIS A 24 -1.37 10.91 -7.02
CA HIS A 24 -2.68 10.44 -6.56
C HIS A 24 -3.58 11.55 -5.98
N LEU A 25 -3.00 12.64 -5.49
CA LEU A 25 -3.77 13.75 -4.90
C LEU A 25 -4.25 14.77 -5.92
N LYS A 26 -3.35 15.22 -6.82
CA LYS A 26 -3.61 16.33 -7.74
C LYS A 26 -3.48 15.96 -9.21
N GLY A 27 -2.88 14.80 -9.51
CA GLY A 27 -2.58 14.35 -10.87
C GLY A 27 -3.69 13.54 -11.54
N LYS A 28 -4.94 13.61 -11.12
CA LYS A 28 -6.05 12.79 -11.65
C LYS A 28 -6.27 12.92 -13.16
N ALA A 29 -5.80 13.99 -13.77
CA ALA A 29 -5.87 14.20 -15.23
C ALA A 29 -4.64 13.65 -15.98
N LEU A 30 -3.63 13.11 -15.27
CA LEU A 30 -2.49 12.48 -15.88
C LEU A 30 -2.95 11.27 -16.69
N ASN A 31 -2.54 11.20 -17.93
CA ASN A 31 -2.79 10.12 -18.88
C ASN A 31 -1.48 9.61 -19.46
N ASP A 32 -1.55 8.66 -20.39
CA ASP A 32 -0.39 8.03 -21.02
C ASP A 32 0.58 9.04 -21.64
N ALA A 33 0.08 10.07 -22.35
CA ALA A 33 0.94 11.11 -22.92
C ALA A 33 1.75 11.88 -21.85
N GLY A 34 1.27 11.94 -20.62
CA GLY A 34 1.97 12.54 -19.49
C GLY A 34 3.13 11.67 -18.97
N LEU A 35 3.04 10.34 -19.11
CA LEU A 35 4.06 9.41 -18.64
C LEU A 35 5.38 9.54 -19.40
N ALA A 36 5.35 9.90 -20.68
CA ALA A 36 6.56 10.15 -21.48
C ALA A 36 7.52 11.16 -20.83
N HIS A 37 7.01 12.08 -20.01
CA HIS A 37 7.85 13.01 -19.26
C HIS A 37 8.59 12.38 -18.08
N LEU A 38 8.25 11.16 -17.69
CA LEU A 38 8.89 10.43 -16.60
C LEU A 38 10.03 9.51 -17.09
N ALA A 39 9.98 9.06 -18.34
CA ALA A 39 10.88 8.05 -18.93
C ALA A 39 12.39 8.34 -18.72
N SER A 40 12.78 9.60 -18.62
CA SER A 40 14.18 10.03 -18.45
C SER A 40 14.58 10.33 -17.00
N LEU A 41 13.73 9.99 -16.01
CA LEU A 41 14.02 10.23 -14.59
C LEU A 41 14.82 9.07 -13.98
N GLU A 42 16.09 8.99 -14.28
CA GLU A 42 16.98 7.87 -13.90
C GLU A 42 16.98 7.57 -12.39
N LYS A 43 16.74 8.55 -11.53
CA LYS A 43 16.76 8.38 -10.07
C LYS A 43 15.38 8.05 -9.47
N LEU A 44 14.34 7.87 -10.32
CA LEU A 44 13.01 7.59 -9.86
C LEU A 44 12.94 6.17 -9.29
N LYS A 45 12.62 6.08 -8.01
CA LYS A 45 12.47 4.82 -7.30
C LYS A 45 11.02 4.50 -6.96
N TRP A 46 10.24 5.51 -6.62
CA TRP A 46 8.86 5.34 -6.20
C TRP A 46 7.95 6.21 -7.04
N LEU A 47 6.95 5.58 -7.67
CA LEU A 47 6.00 6.24 -8.55
C LEU A 47 4.57 5.88 -8.17
N HIS A 48 3.79 6.90 -7.78
CA HIS A 48 2.37 6.78 -7.47
C HIS A 48 1.52 7.37 -8.60
N LEU A 49 0.82 6.50 -9.32
CA LEU A 49 -0.12 6.83 -10.40
C LEU A 49 -1.56 6.50 -10.04
N GLY A 50 -1.83 6.18 -8.77
CA GLY A 50 -3.16 5.77 -8.32
C GLY A 50 -4.25 6.79 -8.62
N GLY A 51 -5.38 6.33 -9.19
CA GLY A 51 -6.53 7.16 -9.53
C GLY A 51 -6.31 8.12 -10.70
N THR A 52 -5.24 7.99 -11.47
CA THR A 52 -4.97 8.73 -12.72
C THR A 52 -5.67 8.08 -13.92
N GLN A 53 -5.55 8.68 -15.12
CA GLN A 53 -6.15 8.16 -16.36
C GLN A 53 -5.16 7.31 -17.17
N VAL A 54 -4.15 6.75 -16.52
CA VAL A 54 -3.15 5.88 -17.14
C VAL A 54 -3.78 4.55 -17.52
N THR A 55 -3.40 4.04 -18.70
CA THR A 55 -3.80 2.73 -19.23
C THR A 55 -2.61 1.78 -19.37
N GLY A 56 -2.87 0.53 -19.79
CA GLY A 56 -1.80 -0.43 -20.07
C GLY A 56 -0.82 0.07 -21.16
N GLU A 57 -1.31 0.79 -22.15
CA GLU A 57 -0.47 1.33 -23.25
C GLU A 57 0.58 2.32 -22.75
N GLY A 58 0.25 3.13 -21.72
CA GLY A 58 1.18 4.11 -21.14
C GLY A 58 2.34 3.48 -20.37
N LEU A 59 2.22 2.22 -19.93
CA LEU A 59 3.27 1.56 -19.15
C LEU A 59 4.56 1.35 -19.95
N HIS A 60 4.47 1.33 -21.29
CA HIS A 60 5.65 1.29 -22.15
C HIS A 60 6.64 2.42 -21.87
N ASP A 61 6.16 3.63 -21.57
CA ASP A 61 7.00 4.78 -21.27
C ASP A 61 7.77 4.64 -19.92
N LEU A 62 7.41 3.65 -19.10
CA LEU A 62 8.09 3.37 -17.84
C LEU A 62 9.21 2.32 -17.99
N SER A 63 9.33 1.65 -19.15
CA SER A 63 10.27 0.55 -19.38
C SER A 63 11.75 0.91 -19.19
N ASP A 64 12.11 2.18 -19.33
CA ASP A 64 13.46 2.70 -19.18
C ASP A 64 13.81 3.11 -17.74
N LEU A 65 12.88 3.02 -16.79
CA LEU A 65 13.09 3.40 -15.39
C LEU A 65 13.86 2.33 -14.61
N GLN A 66 15.13 2.18 -14.91
CA GLN A 66 16.02 1.12 -14.40
C GLN A 66 16.19 1.11 -12.87
N HIS A 67 15.77 2.16 -12.17
CA HIS A 67 15.87 2.28 -10.72
C HIS A 67 14.52 2.25 -10.01
N LEU A 68 13.41 2.04 -10.75
CA LEU A 68 12.08 1.98 -10.17
C LEU A 68 11.96 0.74 -9.26
N GLU A 69 11.65 0.96 -7.99
CA GLU A 69 11.50 -0.09 -6.97
C GLU A 69 10.04 -0.31 -6.58
N ALA A 70 9.22 0.75 -6.61
CA ALA A 70 7.80 0.66 -6.28
C ALA A 70 6.92 1.43 -7.27
N LEU A 71 5.86 0.76 -7.76
CA LEU A 71 4.88 1.32 -8.68
C LEU A 71 3.47 1.10 -8.14
N HIS A 72 2.73 2.20 -8.03
CA HIS A 72 1.34 2.24 -7.61
C HIS A 72 0.44 2.61 -8.78
N LEU A 73 -0.46 1.69 -9.16
CA LEU A 73 -1.41 1.82 -10.27
C LEU A 73 -2.86 1.64 -9.83
N GLU A 74 -3.12 1.75 -8.53
CA GLU A 74 -4.44 1.49 -7.98
C GLU A 74 -5.53 2.40 -8.58
N ASN A 75 -6.68 1.79 -8.91
CA ASN A 75 -7.83 2.47 -9.50
C ASN A 75 -7.49 3.24 -10.79
N THR A 76 -6.60 2.69 -11.62
CA THR A 76 -6.35 3.16 -12.99
C THR A 76 -7.03 2.27 -14.02
N SER A 77 -6.96 2.65 -15.30
CA SER A 77 -7.47 1.83 -16.40
C SER A 77 -6.44 0.83 -16.99
N VAL A 78 -5.38 0.54 -16.21
CA VAL A 78 -4.38 -0.46 -16.60
C VAL A 78 -5.03 -1.83 -16.76
N ASP A 79 -4.71 -2.48 -17.88
CA ASP A 79 -5.12 -3.83 -18.23
C ASP A 79 -3.89 -4.73 -18.52
N ASP A 80 -4.10 -5.89 -19.14
CA ASP A 80 -3.01 -6.83 -19.43
C ASP A 80 -1.98 -6.29 -20.44
N ASN A 81 -2.36 -5.27 -21.23
CA ASN A 81 -1.43 -4.67 -22.19
C ASN A 81 -0.40 -3.81 -21.43
N GLY A 82 0.87 -4.01 -21.67
CA GLY A 82 1.94 -3.28 -21.00
C GLY A 82 2.46 -3.92 -19.70
N ILE A 83 1.84 -4.98 -19.18
CA ILE A 83 2.39 -5.73 -18.04
C ILE A 83 3.77 -6.30 -18.39
N SER A 84 3.96 -6.77 -19.63
CA SER A 84 5.25 -7.27 -20.11
C SER A 84 6.38 -6.23 -20.04
N ASP A 85 6.07 -4.94 -20.12
CA ASP A 85 7.06 -3.88 -20.00
C ASP A 85 7.53 -3.72 -18.54
N LEU A 86 6.66 -3.97 -17.56
CA LEU A 86 6.99 -3.94 -16.14
C LEU A 86 7.87 -5.12 -15.71
N VAL A 87 7.69 -6.29 -16.33
CA VAL A 87 8.49 -7.49 -16.07
C VAL A 87 9.99 -7.25 -16.30
N ARG A 88 10.31 -6.38 -17.25
CA ARG A 88 11.70 -6.06 -17.64
C ARG A 88 12.39 -5.08 -16.69
N LEU A 89 11.67 -4.48 -15.74
CA LEU A 89 12.24 -3.51 -14.79
C LEU A 89 13.11 -4.25 -13.74
N PRO A 90 14.44 -4.02 -13.74
CA PRO A 90 15.36 -4.90 -12.99
C PRO A 90 15.31 -4.70 -11.48
N LYS A 91 14.64 -3.66 -11.00
CA LYS A 91 14.56 -3.34 -9.57
C LYS A 91 13.13 -3.21 -9.05
N LEU A 92 12.11 -3.47 -9.88
CA LEU A 92 10.73 -3.35 -9.46
C LEU A 92 10.36 -4.49 -8.48
N ARG A 93 10.30 -4.15 -7.20
CA ARG A 93 9.99 -5.09 -6.11
C ARG A 93 8.54 -5.06 -5.65
N TYR A 94 7.88 -3.93 -5.86
CA TYR A 94 6.53 -3.66 -5.39
C TYR A 94 5.64 -3.17 -6.52
N LEU A 95 4.48 -3.82 -6.73
CA LEU A 95 3.50 -3.45 -7.74
C LEU A 95 2.09 -3.50 -7.16
N ASN A 96 1.40 -2.35 -7.13
CA ASN A 96 0.01 -2.27 -6.68
C ASN A 96 -0.93 -2.10 -7.87
N LEU A 97 -1.71 -3.16 -8.15
CA LEU A 97 -2.69 -3.24 -9.23
C LEU A 97 -4.14 -3.24 -8.69
N TYR A 98 -4.36 -2.82 -7.44
CA TYR A 98 -5.69 -2.74 -6.85
C TYR A 98 -6.69 -2.00 -7.74
N GLY A 99 -7.84 -2.60 -8.03
CA GLY A 99 -8.92 -1.96 -8.79
C GLY A 99 -8.60 -1.69 -10.26
N THR A 100 -7.54 -2.29 -10.81
CA THR A 100 -7.21 -2.26 -12.24
C THR A 100 -7.99 -3.32 -13.03
N GLN A 101 -7.80 -3.38 -14.35
CA GLN A 101 -8.53 -4.29 -15.23
C GLN A 101 -7.73 -5.54 -15.62
N ILE A 102 -6.61 -5.84 -14.94
CA ILE A 102 -5.82 -7.03 -15.23
C ILE A 102 -6.62 -8.30 -15.01
N THR A 103 -6.30 -9.31 -15.82
CA THR A 103 -6.83 -10.67 -15.74
C THR A 103 -5.71 -11.66 -15.39
N ASP A 104 -6.04 -12.95 -15.36
CA ASP A 104 -5.05 -14.02 -15.15
C ASP A 104 -3.94 -13.99 -16.20
N ARG A 105 -4.23 -13.53 -17.43
CA ARG A 105 -3.20 -13.39 -18.47
C ARG A 105 -2.11 -12.40 -18.05
N GLY A 106 -2.47 -11.17 -17.68
CA GLY A 106 -1.49 -10.19 -17.24
C GLY A 106 -0.81 -10.57 -15.94
N LEU A 107 -1.56 -11.22 -15.02
CA LEU A 107 -0.97 -11.72 -13.78
C LEU A 107 0.14 -12.75 -14.04
N LEU A 108 -0.05 -13.69 -14.97
CA LEU A 108 0.92 -14.75 -15.26
C LEU A 108 2.15 -14.22 -16.00
N GLU A 109 2.05 -13.13 -16.75
CA GLU A 109 3.22 -12.47 -17.34
C GLU A 109 4.21 -11.99 -16.25
N LEU A 110 3.71 -11.64 -15.04
CA LEU A 110 4.56 -11.25 -13.91
C LEU A 110 5.38 -12.40 -13.32
N ALA A 111 5.09 -13.65 -13.67
CA ALA A 111 5.87 -14.81 -13.22
C ALA A 111 7.33 -14.75 -13.69
N ASP A 112 7.58 -14.13 -14.84
CA ASP A 112 8.91 -14.00 -15.43
C ASP A 112 9.75 -12.88 -14.80
N SER A 113 9.20 -12.13 -13.84
CA SER A 113 9.94 -11.07 -13.16
C SER A 113 10.93 -11.64 -12.14
N GLU A 114 12.22 -11.28 -12.29
CA GLU A 114 13.28 -11.67 -11.36
C GLU A 114 13.37 -10.78 -10.12
N SER A 115 12.76 -9.59 -10.17
CA SER A 115 12.88 -8.57 -9.13
C SER A 115 11.63 -8.41 -8.26
N LEU A 116 10.46 -8.84 -8.77
CA LEU A 116 9.19 -8.58 -8.12
C LEU A 116 9.03 -9.45 -6.86
N GLU A 117 8.76 -8.80 -5.74
CA GLU A 117 8.61 -9.47 -4.45
C GLU A 117 7.16 -9.43 -3.94
N ARG A 118 6.41 -8.39 -4.33
CA ARG A 118 5.08 -8.15 -3.77
C ARG A 118 4.14 -7.52 -4.78
N ILE A 119 2.96 -8.14 -4.96
CA ILE A 119 1.89 -7.62 -5.82
C ILE A 119 0.56 -7.56 -5.08
N TYR A 120 -0.27 -6.57 -5.44
CA TYR A 120 -1.61 -6.38 -4.93
C TYR A 120 -2.60 -6.42 -6.09
N VAL A 121 -3.51 -7.40 -6.07
CA VAL A 121 -4.46 -7.68 -7.18
C VAL A 121 -5.92 -7.64 -6.72
N TRP A 122 -6.20 -7.04 -5.56
CA TRP A 122 -7.57 -6.95 -5.05
C TRP A 122 -8.44 -6.06 -5.95
N LYS A 123 -9.73 -6.41 -6.12
CA LYS A 123 -10.69 -5.77 -7.03
C LYS A 123 -10.23 -5.72 -8.50
N THR A 124 -9.43 -6.67 -8.93
CA THR A 124 -9.11 -6.91 -10.34
C THR A 124 -10.01 -8.00 -10.92
N ARG A 125 -9.73 -8.44 -12.15
CA ARG A 125 -10.39 -9.59 -12.80
C ARG A 125 -9.57 -10.88 -12.65
N VAL A 126 -8.58 -10.88 -11.78
CA VAL A 126 -7.76 -12.06 -11.47
C VAL A 126 -8.57 -13.07 -10.69
N THR A 127 -8.47 -14.36 -11.08
CA THR A 127 -9.17 -15.46 -10.44
C THR A 127 -8.31 -16.18 -9.40
N PRO A 128 -8.91 -16.96 -8.48
CA PRO A 128 -8.16 -17.83 -7.56
C PRO A 128 -7.24 -18.82 -8.30
N GLU A 129 -7.66 -19.31 -9.46
CA GLU A 129 -6.90 -20.23 -10.30
C GLU A 129 -5.66 -19.53 -10.87
N GLY A 130 -5.77 -18.28 -11.35
CA GLY A 130 -4.65 -17.47 -11.81
C GLY A 130 -3.64 -17.22 -10.69
N ILE A 131 -4.12 -16.93 -9.47
CA ILE A 131 -3.26 -16.75 -8.30
C ILE A 131 -2.51 -18.03 -7.94
N ALA A 132 -3.21 -19.19 -7.92
CA ALA A 132 -2.58 -20.47 -7.64
C ALA A 132 -1.47 -20.77 -8.66
N LYS A 133 -1.76 -20.55 -9.94
CA LYS A 133 -0.79 -20.78 -11.01
C LYS A 133 0.44 -19.87 -10.89
N LEU A 134 0.27 -18.57 -10.61
CA LEU A 134 1.40 -17.69 -10.39
C LEU A 134 2.26 -18.13 -9.19
N ARG A 135 1.65 -18.60 -8.10
CA ARG A 135 2.38 -19.13 -6.94
C ARG A 135 3.19 -20.38 -7.26
N ASP A 136 2.68 -21.22 -8.16
CA ASP A 136 3.38 -22.42 -8.62
C ASP A 136 4.57 -22.05 -9.55
N GLU A 137 4.38 -21.06 -10.43
CA GLU A 137 5.41 -20.62 -11.39
C GLU A 137 6.49 -19.75 -10.74
N ASN A 138 6.09 -18.84 -9.82
CA ASN A 138 7.03 -17.99 -9.08
C ASN A 138 6.63 -17.87 -7.59
N PRO A 139 7.09 -18.81 -6.73
CA PRO A 139 6.74 -18.83 -5.31
C PRO A 139 7.38 -17.71 -4.48
N THR A 140 8.30 -16.93 -5.06
CA THR A 140 8.97 -15.82 -4.37
C THR A 140 8.08 -14.57 -4.31
N ILE A 141 7.11 -14.44 -5.22
CA ILE A 141 6.19 -13.31 -5.28
C ILE A 141 5.10 -13.47 -4.22
N ARG A 142 5.01 -12.52 -3.32
CA ARG A 142 3.93 -12.42 -2.33
C ARG A 142 2.73 -11.74 -2.97
N ILE A 143 1.61 -12.47 -3.09
CA ILE A 143 0.38 -11.96 -3.71
C ILE A 143 -0.62 -11.60 -2.61
N SER A 144 -1.05 -10.34 -2.60
CA SER A 144 -2.16 -9.87 -1.75
C SER A 144 -3.43 -9.72 -2.58
N THR A 145 -4.47 -10.43 -2.16
CA THR A 145 -5.77 -10.47 -2.84
C THR A 145 -6.85 -9.65 -2.14
N GLY A 146 -6.52 -9.00 -1.01
CA GLY A 146 -7.45 -8.19 -0.23
C GLY A 146 -8.66 -8.98 0.26
N LEU A 147 -8.45 -10.17 0.78
CA LEU A 147 -9.43 -11.19 1.12
C LEU A 147 -10.75 -10.66 1.71
N GLN A 148 -11.86 -10.96 1.04
CA GLN A 148 -13.10 -11.32 1.73
C GLN A 148 -12.94 -12.78 2.17
N LEU A 149 -12.73 -13.00 3.46
CA LEU A 149 -12.53 -14.31 4.09
C LEU A 149 -13.67 -15.33 3.82
N ASP A 150 -14.84 -14.84 3.44
CA ASP A 150 -16.06 -15.67 3.36
C ASP A 150 -16.15 -16.52 2.08
N VAL A 151 -15.43 -16.18 1.01
CA VAL A 151 -15.55 -16.88 -0.29
C VAL A 151 -14.49 -17.96 -0.48
N LEU A 152 -13.32 -17.84 0.15
CA LEU A 152 -12.21 -18.79 -0.04
C LEU A 152 -12.22 -19.95 0.96
N ALA A 153 -12.91 -19.82 2.08
CA ALA A 153 -13.03 -20.89 3.07
C ALA A 153 -13.77 -22.14 2.52
N SER A 154 -14.53 -21.99 1.43
CA SER A 154 -15.31 -23.09 0.84
C SER A 154 -14.61 -23.82 -0.32
N THR A 155 -13.50 -23.27 -0.86
CA THR A 155 -12.89 -23.77 -2.11
C THR A 155 -11.48 -24.37 -1.93
N PHE A 156 -10.79 -24.08 -0.82
CA PHE A 156 -9.47 -24.64 -0.53
C PHE A 156 -9.45 -25.35 0.83
N PRO A 157 -9.06 -26.64 0.90
CA PRO A 157 -9.03 -27.40 2.14
C PRO A 157 -7.92 -27.01 3.13
N GLU A 158 -7.03 -26.12 2.78
CA GLU A 158 -6.09 -25.48 3.70
C GLU A 158 -6.18 -23.97 3.55
N ALA A 159 -7.11 -23.36 4.31
CA ALA A 159 -7.03 -21.93 4.58
C ALA A 159 -5.66 -21.65 5.19
N ILE A 160 -4.84 -20.83 4.50
CA ILE A 160 -3.78 -20.14 5.19
C ILE A 160 -4.51 -19.32 6.25
N GLU A 161 -4.48 -19.81 7.49
CA GLU A 161 -4.96 -19.03 8.63
C GLU A 161 -4.29 -17.67 8.53
N ASP A 162 -5.08 -16.61 8.38
CA ASP A 162 -4.64 -15.23 8.55
C ASP A 162 -4.26 -15.04 10.02
N LYS A 163 -3.19 -15.74 10.42
CA LYS A 163 -2.57 -15.52 11.72
C LYS A 163 -1.97 -14.13 11.68
N PRO A 164 -2.31 -13.31 12.66
CA PRO A 164 -1.65 -12.03 12.79
C PRO A 164 -0.14 -12.26 12.78
N PRO A 165 0.64 -11.41 12.11
CA PRO A 165 2.08 -11.56 12.03
C PRO A 165 2.68 -11.60 13.44
N THR A 166 3.76 -12.33 13.60
CA THR A 166 4.49 -12.39 14.87
C THR A 166 5.27 -11.11 15.16
N ARG A 167 5.59 -10.33 14.13
CA ARG A 167 6.25 -9.03 14.24
C ARG A 167 5.30 -8.04 14.89
N LYS A 168 5.78 -7.34 15.91
CA LYS A 168 4.99 -6.33 16.64
C LYS A 168 5.51 -4.94 16.34
N LEU A 169 4.58 -4.01 16.12
CA LEU A 169 4.90 -2.57 16.12
C LEU A 169 5.14 -2.08 17.54
N VAL A 170 5.99 -1.08 17.63
CA VAL A 170 6.27 -0.41 18.92
C VAL A 170 5.08 0.48 19.27
N TRP A 171 4.57 0.31 20.49
CA TRP A 171 3.61 1.22 21.09
C TRP A 171 4.32 2.48 21.61
N HIS A 172 3.87 3.64 21.17
CA HIS A 172 4.36 4.94 21.63
C HIS A 172 3.25 5.62 22.44
N PRO A 173 3.32 5.62 23.78
CA PRO A 173 2.33 6.32 24.60
C PRO A 173 2.42 7.83 24.35
N CYS A 174 1.27 8.50 24.27
CA CYS A 174 1.20 9.96 24.18
C CYS A 174 -0.07 10.47 24.88
N ARG A 175 0.01 11.67 25.44
CA ARG A 175 -1.10 12.32 26.17
C ARG A 175 -1.68 13.50 25.41
N SER A 176 -1.02 13.92 24.35
CA SER A 176 -1.48 15.01 23.50
C SER A 176 -1.21 14.70 22.03
N ARG A 177 -1.97 15.35 21.13
CA ARG A 177 -1.76 15.22 19.68
C ARG A 177 -0.35 15.68 19.25
N THR A 178 0.24 16.60 19.98
CA THR A 178 1.57 17.16 19.69
C THR A 178 2.73 16.20 19.97
N GLU A 179 2.50 15.14 20.75
CA GLU A 179 3.47 14.08 21.00
C GLU A 179 3.46 12.99 19.92
N ALA A 180 2.40 12.89 19.14
CA ALA A 180 2.30 11.98 18.00
C ALA A 180 2.90 12.62 16.74
N PRO A 181 3.26 11.82 15.70
CA PRO A 181 3.75 12.35 14.43
C PRO A 181 2.84 13.45 13.87
N VAL A 182 3.43 14.52 13.35
CA VAL A 182 2.69 15.65 12.78
C VAL A 182 1.87 15.19 11.58
N LYS A 183 2.44 14.31 10.75
CA LYS A 183 1.82 13.73 9.57
C LYS A 183 2.35 12.31 9.33
N SER A 184 1.60 11.52 8.57
CA SER A 184 2.10 10.27 7.99
C SER A 184 3.07 10.56 6.86
N ASP A 185 3.91 9.59 6.54
CA ASP A 185 4.81 9.61 5.39
C ASP A 185 4.43 8.49 4.42
N ASN A 186 4.84 8.59 3.16
CA ASN A 186 4.60 7.58 2.15
C ASN A 186 5.56 6.39 2.30
N GLY A 187 5.06 5.20 2.00
CA GLY A 187 5.84 3.98 2.01
C GLY A 187 5.22 2.89 1.17
N VAL A 188 5.83 1.73 1.14
CA VAL A 188 5.26 0.53 0.51
C VAL A 188 3.99 0.10 1.25
N ASN A 189 3.03 -0.47 0.52
CA ASN A 189 1.80 -0.97 1.13
C ASN A 189 2.13 -2.12 2.08
N CYS A 190 1.51 -2.10 3.26
CA CYS A 190 1.64 -3.12 4.28
C CYS A 190 0.30 -3.34 4.98
N GLN A 191 0.24 -4.32 5.87
CA GLN A 191 -0.95 -4.59 6.68
C GLN A 191 -0.60 -4.49 8.14
N VAL A 192 -1.47 -3.84 8.90
CA VAL A 192 -1.36 -3.76 10.36
C VAL A 192 -2.59 -4.39 10.98
N TRP A 193 -2.36 -5.32 11.90
CA TRP A 193 -3.40 -5.90 12.75
C TRP A 193 -3.41 -5.17 14.09
N PHE A 194 -4.48 -4.42 14.34
CA PHE A 194 -4.69 -3.74 15.61
C PHE A 194 -5.39 -4.67 16.60
N LYS A 195 -4.81 -4.88 17.76
CA LYS A 195 -5.39 -5.64 18.87
C LYS A 195 -5.55 -4.75 20.08
N ASN A 196 -6.78 -4.57 20.52
CA ASN A 196 -7.09 -3.85 21.74
C ASN A 196 -7.08 -4.83 22.94
N GLU A 197 -6.06 -4.74 23.80
CA GLU A 197 -5.96 -5.55 25.01
C GLU A 197 -6.49 -4.82 26.25
N THR A 198 -7.06 -3.62 26.10
CA THR A 198 -7.78 -2.92 27.19
C THR A 198 -9.20 -3.48 27.34
N ASP A 199 -9.89 -3.08 28.38
CA ASP A 199 -11.29 -3.44 28.68
C ASP A 199 -12.31 -2.44 28.10
N THR A 200 -11.86 -1.35 27.49
CA THR A 200 -12.70 -0.29 26.90
C THR A 200 -12.60 -0.23 25.39
N THR A 201 -13.64 0.30 24.75
CA THR A 201 -13.58 0.60 23.31
C THR A 201 -12.71 1.82 23.07
N LEU A 202 -11.82 1.72 22.08
CA LEU A 202 -10.90 2.77 21.67
C LEU A 202 -11.20 3.17 20.22
N LYS A 203 -10.77 4.37 19.83
CA LYS A 203 -10.91 4.86 18.46
C LYS A 203 -9.57 4.82 17.74
N LEU A 204 -9.60 4.42 16.47
CA LEU A 204 -8.45 4.38 15.56
C LEU A 204 -8.54 5.54 14.57
N TYR A 205 -7.52 6.37 14.53
CA TYR A 205 -7.37 7.46 13.58
C TYR A 205 -6.12 7.29 12.73
N TRP A 206 -6.25 7.54 11.44
CA TRP A 206 -5.08 7.73 10.59
C TRP A 206 -4.68 9.21 10.60
N ILE A 207 -3.39 9.46 10.73
CA ILE A 207 -2.81 10.80 10.60
C ILE A 207 -2.50 11.02 9.12
N SER A 208 -3.22 11.96 8.47
CA SER A 208 -3.11 12.14 7.01
C SER A 208 -1.76 12.67 6.56
N PHE A 209 -1.46 12.49 5.28
CA PHE A 209 -0.31 13.12 4.63
C PHE A 209 -0.54 14.63 4.51
N GLY A 210 0.52 15.41 4.44
CA GLY A 210 0.47 16.83 4.15
C GLY A 210 0.03 17.70 5.31
N ASP A 211 -1.25 17.72 5.65
CA ASP A 211 -1.84 18.54 6.70
C ASP A 211 -1.81 17.91 8.10
N GLY A 212 -1.64 16.59 8.18
CA GLY A 212 -1.66 15.86 9.44
C GLY A 212 -3.05 15.77 10.10
N GLU A 213 -4.13 15.99 9.34
CA GLU A 213 -5.50 15.83 9.86
C GLU A 213 -5.75 14.41 10.34
N LEU A 214 -6.55 14.30 11.42
CA LEU A 214 -6.99 13.01 11.93
C LEU A 214 -8.21 12.53 11.16
N LYS A 215 -8.10 11.37 10.53
CA LYS A 215 -9.21 10.71 9.85
C LYS A 215 -9.64 9.50 10.66
N PHE A 216 -10.88 9.55 11.16
CA PHE A 216 -11.46 8.41 11.87
C PHE A 216 -11.59 7.20 10.96
N TYR A 217 -11.17 6.06 11.46
CA TYR A 217 -11.19 4.80 10.72
C TYR A 217 -12.11 3.76 11.33
N ALA A 218 -12.05 3.60 12.64
CA ALA A 218 -12.87 2.57 13.30
C ALA A 218 -12.84 2.67 14.83
N ASP A 219 -13.84 2.00 15.43
CA ASP A 219 -13.80 1.61 16.82
C ASP A 219 -13.05 0.27 16.97
N LEU A 220 -12.17 0.22 17.95
CA LEU A 220 -11.44 -0.97 18.36
C LEU A 220 -12.06 -1.53 19.64
N THR A 221 -12.92 -2.52 19.50
CA THR A 221 -13.58 -3.16 20.66
C THR A 221 -12.60 -4.05 21.45
N PRO A 222 -12.78 -4.20 22.78
CA PRO A 222 -11.95 -5.05 23.61
C PRO A 222 -11.76 -6.46 23.08
N GLY A 223 -10.52 -6.94 23.06
CA GLY A 223 -10.15 -8.30 22.64
C GLY A 223 -10.30 -8.61 21.16
N LYS A 224 -10.85 -7.69 20.36
CA LYS A 224 -11.00 -7.90 18.91
C LYS A 224 -9.72 -7.55 18.16
N LEU A 225 -9.51 -8.29 17.07
CA LEU A 225 -8.44 -8.06 16.12
C LEU A 225 -9.04 -7.35 14.88
N ARG A 226 -8.40 -6.25 14.46
CA ARG A 226 -8.78 -5.53 13.25
C ARG A 226 -7.61 -5.45 12.29
N GLN A 227 -7.77 -5.99 11.12
CA GLN A 227 -6.82 -5.85 10.03
C GLN A 227 -7.08 -4.56 9.27
N GLN A 228 -6.00 -3.84 8.93
CA GLN A 228 -6.03 -2.60 8.18
C GLN A 228 -4.90 -2.59 7.13
N ASN A 229 -5.28 -2.40 5.86
CA ASN A 229 -4.31 -2.08 4.83
C ASN A 229 -3.82 -0.63 5.04
N THR A 230 -2.52 -0.44 4.95
CA THR A 230 -1.88 0.85 5.18
C THR A 230 -0.58 0.91 4.37
N TYR A 231 0.15 1.98 4.53
CA TYR A 231 1.47 2.14 3.92
C TYR A 231 2.52 2.23 5.02
N ALA A 232 3.72 1.72 4.77
CA ALA A 232 4.84 1.90 5.68
C ALA A 232 5.01 3.38 6.01
N ARG A 233 5.45 3.68 7.24
CA ARG A 233 5.59 5.04 7.77
C ARG A 233 4.27 5.80 7.99
N ASN A 234 3.10 5.17 7.74
CA ASN A 234 1.82 5.74 8.18
C ASN A 234 1.71 5.70 9.68
N ALA A 235 1.30 6.82 10.26
CA ALA A 235 1.06 6.95 11.68
C ALA A 235 -0.43 6.77 12.01
N TRP A 236 -0.68 5.98 13.05
CA TRP A 236 -2.01 5.62 13.52
C TRP A 236 -2.17 6.01 14.97
N LEU A 237 -3.05 6.98 15.24
CA LEU A 237 -3.34 7.46 16.59
C LEU A 237 -4.46 6.62 17.20
N ILE A 238 -4.29 6.26 18.46
CA ILE A 238 -5.29 5.62 19.31
C ILE A 238 -5.78 6.62 20.35
N THR A 239 -7.08 6.74 20.47
CA THR A 239 -7.73 7.60 21.46
C THR A 239 -8.75 6.82 22.28
N ASN A 240 -9.17 7.39 23.41
CA ASN A 240 -10.38 6.94 24.08
C ASN A 240 -11.64 7.41 23.33
N THR A 241 -12.81 7.12 23.87
CA THR A 241 -14.11 7.50 23.27
C THR A 241 -14.36 9.02 23.28
N GLU A 242 -13.63 9.77 24.09
CA GLU A 242 -13.68 11.25 24.19
C GLU A 242 -12.63 11.93 23.30
N ASP A 243 -11.99 11.17 22.38
CA ASP A 243 -10.94 11.63 21.46
C ASP A 243 -9.63 12.10 22.15
N GLN A 244 -9.43 11.70 23.40
CA GLN A 244 -8.18 11.98 24.11
C GLN A 244 -7.09 10.98 23.65
N PRO A 245 -5.92 11.45 23.22
CA PRO A 245 -4.82 10.60 22.78
C PRO A 245 -4.30 9.69 23.89
N LEU A 246 -4.09 8.42 23.56
CA LEU A 246 -3.52 7.41 24.44
C LEU A 246 -2.15 6.95 23.95
N GLY A 247 -1.94 6.93 22.64
CA GLY A 247 -0.70 6.52 22.03
C GLY A 247 -0.84 6.35 20.52
N TYR A 248 0.26 5.98 19.88
CA TYR A 248 0.27 5.78 18.43
C TYR A 248 1.19 4.63 18.02
N PHE A 249 0.99 4.18 16.77
CA PHE A 249 1.88 3.28 16.06
C PHE A 249 2.33 3.92 14.75
N VAL A 250 3.52 3.54 14.30
CA VAL A 250 4.00 3.84 12.95
C VAL A 250 4.13 2.51 12.20
N ALA A 251 3.47 2.40 11.06
CA ALA A 251 3.53 1.20 10.24
C ALA A 251 4.93 1.00 9.67
N ASP A 252 5.38 -0.25 9.64
CA ASP A 252 6.66 -0.66 9.08
C ASP A 252 6.49 -1.20 7.64
N GLU A 253 7.57 -1.51 6.94
CA GLU A 253 7.53 -2.03 5.57
C GLU A 253 6.90 -3.43 5.47
N ASP A 254 6.95 -4.21 6.56
CA ASP A 254 6.34 -5.53 6.64
C ASP A 254 4.98 -5.51 7.34
N HIS A 255 4.21 -6.59 7.15
CA HIS A 255 2.98 -6.84 7.91
C HIS A 255 3.30 -6.98 9.39
N ALA A 256 2.53 -6.31 10.25
CA ALA A 256 2.83 -6.27 11.67
C ALA A 256 1.57 -6.24 12.55
N LEU A 257 1.74 -6.65 13.81
CA LEU A 257 0.72 -6.62 14.86
C LEU A 257 0.94 -5.41 15.77
N ALA A 258 -0.06 -4.55 15.85
CA ALA A 258 -0.11 -3.38 16.74
C ALA A 258 -0.94 -3.72 17.99
N ILE A 259 -0.29 -3.97 19.10
CA ILE A 259 -0.96 -4.32 20.36
C ILE A 259 -1.08 -3.07 21.23
N ILE A 260 -2.33 -2.67 21.51
CA ILE A 260 -2.61 -1.63 22.51
C ILE A 260 -2.62 -2.32 23.87
N PRO A 261 -1.66 -1.97 24.76
CA PRO A 261 -1.47 -2.70 26.00
C PRO A 261 -2.62 -2.45 26.99
N SER A 262 -2.95 -3.47 27.79
CA SER A 262 -3.98 -3.39 28.83
C SER A 262 -3.70 -2.35 29.92
N SER A 263 -2.44 -1.90 30.06
CA SER A 263 -2.05 -0.85 31.01
C SER A 263 -2.42 0.57 30.58
N VAL A 264 -2.97 0.74 29.35
CA VAL A 264 -3.50 2.02 28.90
C VAL A 264 -4.89 2.17 29.49
N SER A 265 -4.97 2.73 30.70
CA SER A 265 -6.23 3.11 31.33
C SER A 265 -6.57 4.56 30.98
N SER A 266 -7.83 4.81 30.73
CA SER A 266 -8.43 6.14 30.61
C SER A 266 -8.62 6.74 32.00
N ASP A 267 -7.50 7.12 32.66
CA ASP A 267 -7.59 7.99 33.83
C ASP A 267 -7.65 9.46 33.43
#